data_3585b4f5f07eb17a6fcb23dff67eb8af
#
_entry.id   3585b4f5f07eb17a6fcb23dff67eb8af
#
_cell.length_a   1.000
_cell.length_b   1.000
_cell.length_c   1.000
_cell.angle_alpha   90.00
_cell.angle_beta   90.00
_cell.angle_gamma   90.00
#
_symmetry.space_group_name_H-M   'P 1'
#
loop_
_entity.id
_entity.type
_entity.pdbx_description
1 polymer ?
#
loop_
_entity_poly.entity_id
_entity_poly.type
_entity_poly.pdbx_seq_one_letter_code
_entity_poly.pdbx_strand_id
1 'polypeptide(L)'
;MTIVNDPKHQKRAVKTESTPTTIQQRDTEDECAPFFVNLASLPESQLDHLRQTGLIGNNNNSLDVCLLTDKHEAYLLTIFHQKLRASFVSLDASRTWMIYWCLHGLDLMGRLPNDTELQTRTVESLELCFTPCPVLFSPDIIDNDSILNESIAAGSKNECKAGGFGGGQDQMPHAATTYAAVLALSILASSSNSALRLLSDVRNDVYVWMLSLIDRETGAVRMHHDGEIDVRATYCVAAVSKLLNLPVSSTTLANFVKSCQTWEGGFAGEPGAEAHGGYTFCAVAALELLGALDTIDRSAVRSWLARRQMSFEGGFSGRTNKLVDGCYSFWQGSAMVLASGESTALFDTAMLERYI
;
A
#
# COMPACT_ATOMS: atom_id res chain seq x y z
N MET A 1 -22.08 9.42 1.22
CA MET A 1 -23.38 8.92 0.73
C MET A 1 -23.07 7.81 -0.23
N THR A 2 -23.26 6.58 0.15
CA THR A 2 -22.87 5.38 -0.63
C THR A 2 -24.05 4.95 -1.51
N ILE A 3 -23.80 4.68 -2.79
CA ILE A 3 -24.84 4.38 -3.80
C ILE A 3 -24.96 2.86 -3.95
N VAL A 4 -26.15 2.30 -3.68
CA VAL A 4 -26.45 0.87 -3.83
C VAL A 4 -27.48 0.66 -4.92
N ASN A 5 -27.23 -0.20 -5.87
CA ASN A 5 -28.19 -0.59 -6.89
C ASN A 5 -28.39 -2.10 -6.94
N ASP A 6 -29.67 -2.49 -6.96
CA ASP A 6 -30.32 -3.70 -7.40
C ASP A 6 -30.91 -4.62 -6.32
N PRO A 7 -32.27 -4.70 -6.27
CA PRO A 7 -32.99 -5.65 -5.42
C PRO A 7 -32.77 -7.13 -5.79
N LYS A 8 -32.15 -7.45 -6.92
CA LYS A 8 -31.91 -8.84 -7.33
C LYS A 8 -30.78 -9.54 -6.58
N HIS A 9 -29.84 -8.80 -6.00
CA HIS A 9 -28.78 -9.37 -5.17
C HIS A 9 -29.22 -9.71 -3.72
N GLN A 10 -30.37 -9.21 -3.27
CA GLN A 10 -30.90 -9.55 -1.94
C GLN A 10 -31.35 -11.02 -1.76
N LYS A 11 -31.29 -11.86 -2.80
CA LYS A 11 -31.84 -13.24 -2.75
C LYS A 11 -30.80 -14.37 -2.63
N ARG A 12 -29.57 -14.13 -2.27
CA ARG A 12 -28.68 -15.17 -1.75
C ARG A 12 -28.59 -15.11 -0.22
N ALA A 13 -29.73 -15.18 0.44
CA ALA A 13 -29.75 -15.53 1.85
C ALA A 13 -29.32 -17.01 1.97
N VAL A 14 -28.02 -17.25 2.09
CA VAL A 14 -27.55 -18.43 2.80
C VAL A 14 -28.25 -18.39 4.15
N LYS A 15 -28.93 -19.47 4.56
CA LYS A 15 -29.44 -19.60 5.92
C LYS A 15 -28.24 -19.57 6.86
N THR A 16 -27.80 -18.40 7.24
CA THR A 16 -26.78 -18.22 8.26
C THR A 16 -27.42 -18.48 9.59
N GLU A 17 -26.84 -19.37 10.38
CA GLU A 17 -27.25 -19.54 11.78
C GLU A 17 -27.17 -18.17 12.47
N SER A 18 -28.18 -17.85 13.28
CA SER A 18 -28.21 -16.60 14.03
C SER A 18 -27.22 -16.68 15.19
N THR A 19 -26.04 -16.13 15.00
CA THR A 19 -25.05 -15.97 16.06
C THR A 19 -25.09 -14.54 16.60
N PRO A 20 -24.53 -14.26 17.78
CA PRO A 20 -24.43 -12.88 18.28
C PRO A 20 -23.78 -11.92 17.27
N THR A 21 -22.76 -12.38 16.54
CA THR A 21 -22.06 -11.58 15.51
C THR A 21 -22.96 -11.29 14.30
N THR A 22 -23.75 -12.28 13.82
CA THR A 22 -24.65 -12.06 12.68
C THR A 22 -25.83 -11.17 13.06
N ILE A 23 -26.23 -11.15 14.34
CA ILE A 23 -27.23 -10.21 14.86
C ILE A 23 -26.64 -8.79 14.84
N GLN A 24 -25.46 -8.59 15.42
CA GLN A 24 -24.78 -7.29 15.43
C GLN A 24 -24.52 -6.76 14.00
N GLN A 25 -24.13 -7.63 13.07
CA GLN A 25 -23.96 -7.24 11.66
C GLN A 25 -25.29 -6.71 11.09
N ARG A 26 -26.39 -7.43 11.32
CA ARG A 26 -27.70 -7.01 10.82
C ARG A 26 -28.16 -5.70 11.45
N ASP A 27 -28.00 -5.55 12.77
CA ASP A 27 -28.35 -4.31 13.46
C ASP A 27 -27.57 -3.14 12.88
N THR A 28 -26.27 -3.31 12.59
CA THR A 28 -25.42 -2.29 11.95
C THR A 28 -25.87 -2.00 10.51
N GLU A 29 -26.22 -3.01 9.72
CA GLU A 29 -26.75 -2.84 8.36
C GLU A 29 -28.06 -2.05 8.38
N ASP A 30 -28.97 -2.34 9.32
CA ASP A 30 -30.23 -1.62 9.50
C ASP A 30 -30.01 -0.15 9.89
N GLU A 31 -29.03 0.13 10.76
CA GLU A 31 -28.63 1.49 11.13
C GLU A 31 -28.01 2.27 9.94
N CYS A 32 -27.23 1.60 9.11
CA CYS A 32 -26.59 2.18 7.95
C CYS A 32 -27.49 2.33 6.73
N ALA A 33 -28.53 1.50 6.59
CA ALA A 33 -29.43 1.47 5.44
C ALA A 33 -29.99 2.85 5.03
N PRO A 34 -30.35 3.76 5.95
CA PRO A 34 -30.85 5.10 5.58
C PRO A 34 -29.81 5.99 4.89
N PHE A 35 -28.51 5.65 4.99
CA PHE A 35 -27.43 6.43 4.36
C PHE A 35 -27.08 5.93 2.95
N PHE A 36 -27.64 4.82 2.51
CA PHE A 36 -27.47 4.28 1.17
C PHE A 36 -28.54 4.86 0.24
N VAL A 37 -28.12 5.26 -0.94
CA VAL A 37 -29.00 5.82 -1.96
C VAL A 37 -29.11 4.86 -3.12
N ASN A 38 -30.33 4.42 -3.41
CA ASN A 38 -30.62 3.71 -4.65
C ASN A 38 -30.83 4.74 -5.78
N LEU A 39 -29.86 4.87 -6.69
CA LEU A 39 -29.97 5.81 -7.82
C LEU A 39 -31.24 5.58 -8.66
N ALA A 40 -31.67 4.31 -8.85
CA ALA A 40 -32.85 4.00 -9.62
C ALA A 40 -34.17 4.48 -8.96
N SER A 41 -34.14 4.80 -7.67
CA SER A 41 -35.31 5.32 -6.92
C SER A 41 -35.30 6.84 -6.73
N LEU A 42 -34.22 7.53 -7.19
CA LEU A 42 -34.16 8.99 -7.06
C LEU A 42 -35.08 9.70 -8.03
N PRO A 43 -35.69 10.83 -7.62
CA PRO A 43 -36.38 11.74 -8.52
C PRO A 43 -35.43 12.25 -9.61
N GLU A 44 -35.95 12.48 -10.83
CA GLU A 44 -35.15 12.95 -11.96
C GLU A 44 -34.38 14.25 -11.65
N SER A 45 -34.99 15.16 -10.88
CA SER A 45 -34.33 16.42 -10.44
C SER A 45 -33.06 16.18 -9.61
N GLN A 46 -33.00 15.11 -8.83
CA GLN A 46 -31.80 14.72 -8.08
C GLN A 46 -30.77 14.03 -8.97
N LEU A 47 -31.22 13.19 -9.91
CA LEU A 47 -30.36 12.60 -10.93
C LEU A 47 -29.70 13.67 -11.82
N ASP A 48 -30.46 14.70 -12.22
CA ASP A 48 -29.93 15.84 -12.98
C ASP A 48 -28.88 16.63 -12.18
N HIS A 49 -29.10 16.81 -10.88
CA HIS A 49 -28.09 17.41 -10.02
C HIS A 49 -26.79 16.57 -9.95
N LEU A 50 -26.90 15.25 -9.83
CA LEU A 50 -25.76 14.35 -9.84
C LEU A 50 -25.02 14.35 -11.18
N ARG A 51 -25.74 14.45 -12.32
CA ARG A 51 -25.16 14.64 -13.66
C ARG A 51 -24.43 15.98 -13.78
N GLN A 52 -25.05 17.08 -13.34
CA GLN A 52 -24.45 18.41 -13.37
C GLN A 52 -23.18 18.52 -12.52
N THR A 53 -23.10 17.76 -11.43
CA THR A 53 -21.90 17.71 -10.57
C THR A 53 -20.86 16.72 -11.09
N GLY A 54 -21.15 15.96 -12.15
CA GLY A 54 -20.28 14.97 -12.74
C GLY A 54 -20.16 13.69 -11.94
N LEU A 55 -20.99 13.48 -10.92
CA LEU A 55 -20.97 12.27 -10.08
C LEU A 55 -21.52 11.04 -10.78
N ILE A 56 -22.37 11.23 -11.78
CA ILE A 56 -22.87 10.15 -12.67
C ILE A 56 -22.77 10.57 -14.12
N GLY A 57 -22.70 9.59 -15.03
CA GLY A 57 -22.59 9.82 -16.47
C GLY A 57 -23.83 10.53 -17.05
N ASN A 58 -23.63 11.29 -18.16
CA ASN A 58 -24.69 12.03 -18.83
C ASN A 58 -25.63 11.16 -19.69
N ASN A 59 -25.37 9.86 -19.80
CA ASN A 59 -26.23 8.95 -20.57
C ASN A 59 -27.46 8.54 -19.75
N ASN A 60 -28.65 8.84 -20.26
CA ASN A 60 -29.91 8.48 -19.61
C ASN A 60 -30.11 6.94 -19.43
N ASN A 61 -29.28 6.13 -20.04
CA ASN A 61 -29.34 4.66 -19.97
C ASN A 61 -28.28 4.05 -19.05
N SER A 62 -27.39 4.85 -18.44
CA SER A 62 -26.31 4.37 -17.56
C SER A 62 -26.20 5.30 -16.35
N LEU A 63 -26.29 4.70 -15.16
CA LEU A 63 -26.06 5.36 -13.87
C LEU A 63 -24.62 5.10 -13.39
N ASP A 64 -23.66 5.12 -14.31
CA ASP A 64 -22.26 4.86 -14.01
C ASP A 64 -21.68 6.01 -13.18
N VAL A 65 -21.04 5.65 -12.08
CA VAL A 65 -20.31 6.59 -11.22
C VAL A 65 -19.05 7.06 -11.95
N CYS A 66 -18.78 8.35 -11.91
CA CYS A 66 -17.62 8.95 -12.58
C CYS A 66 -16.59 9.45 -11.57
N LEU A 67 -15.31 9.13 -11.85
CA LEU A 67 -14.20 9.72 -11.10
C LEU A 67 -14.07 11.21 -11.42
N LEU A 68 -14.11 12.07 -10.40
CA LEU A 68 -13.98 13.53 -10.55
C LEU A 68 -12.51 13.94 -10.70
N THR A 69 -11.87 13.49 -11.80
CA THR A 69 -10.42 13.59 -12.04
C THR A 69 -9.87 15.01 -11.80
N ASP A 70 -10.53 16.05 -12.31
CA ASP A 70 -10.05 17.44 -12.16
C ASP A 70 -10.08 17.91 -10.69
N LYS A 71 -11.07 17.48 -9.91
CA LYS A 71 -11.14 17.79 -8.47
C LYS A 71 -10.07 17.03 -7.68
N HIS A 72 -9.84 15.77 -8.02
CA HIS A 72 -8.77 14.97 -7.42
C HIS A 72 -7.40 15.55 -7.74
N GLU A 73 -7.14 15.92 -9.00
CA GLU A 73 -5.90 16.58 -9.40
C GLU A 73 -5.68 17.86 -8.59
N ALA A 74 -6.67 18.75 -8.54
CA ALA A 74 -6.59 20.00 -7.79
C ALA A 74 -6.30 19.76 -6.29
N TYR A 75 -6.94 18.76 -5.69
CA TYR A 75 -6.71 18.39 -4.29
C TYR A 75 -5.29 17.86 -4.05
N LEU A 76 -4.82 16.92 -4.87
CA LEU A 76 -3.50 16.32 -4.73
C LEU A 76 -2.37 17.33 -4.94
N LEU A 77 -2.56 18.30 -5.85
CA LEU A 77 -1.57 19.36 -6.10
C LEU A 77 -1.45 20.36 -4.94
N THR A 78 -2.43 20.44 -4.03
CA THR A 78 -2.37 21.38 -2.90
C THR A 78 -1.15 21.15 -2.01
N ILE A 79 -0.69 19.90 -1.86
CA ILE A 79 0.47 19.57 -1.02
C ILE A 79 1.77 20.19 -1.57
N PHE A 80 1.86 20.40 -2.88
CA PHE A 80 3.06 20.91 -3.54
C PHE A 80 3.06 22.44 -3.69
N HIS A 81 1.89 23.07 -3.69
CA HIS A 81 1.73 24.50 -3.99
C HIS A 81 1.41 25.35 -2.77
N GLN A 82 0.95 24.75 -1.67
CA GLN A 82 0.47 25.51 -0.52
C GLN A 82 1.20 25.11 0.76
N LYS A 83 1.35 26.06 1.67
CA LYS A 83 1.78 25.77 3.04
C LYS A 83 0.72 24.91 3.72
N LEU A 84 1.12 23.76 4.24
CA LEU A 84 0.24 22.84 4.95
C LEU A 84 -0.32 23.50 6.22
N ARG A 85 -1.59 23.24 6.50
CA ARG A 85 -2.28 23.74 7.70
C ARG A 85 -1.73 23.07 8.96
N ALA A 86 -1.93 23.69 10.12
CA ALA A 86 -1.47 23.17 11.40
C ALA A 86 -1.95 21.74 11.72
N SER A 87 -3.11 21.32 11.19
CA SER A 87 -3.60 19.93 11.32
C SER A 87 -2.67 18.88 10.71
N PHE A 88 -1.82 19.24 9.76
CA PHE A 88 -0.85 18.34 9.15
C PHE A 88 0.38 18.09 10.02
N VAL A 89 0.54 18.80 11.15
CA VAL A 89 1.65 18.54 12.10
C VAL A 89 1.65 17.10 12.60
N SER A 90 0.48 16.48 12.73
CA SER A 90 0.38 15.05 13.08
C SER A 90 1.01 14.10 12.04
N LEU A 91 1.22 14.56 10.81
CA LEU A 91 1.85 13.83 9.72
C LEU A 91 3.32 14.23 9.49
N ASP A 92 3.95 14.90 10.45
CA ASP A 92 5.34 15.34 10.31
C ASP A 92 6.33 14.19 10.09
N ALA A 93 6.07 13.03 10.68
CA ALA A 93 6.82 11.80 10.44
C ALA A 93 6.30 10.98 9.23
N SER A 94 5.52 11.58 8.35
CA SER A 94 4.92 10.94 7.17
C SER A 94 5.04 11.78 5.89
N ARG A 95 6.02 12.70 5.83
CA ARG A 95 6.20 13.61 4.68
C ARG A 95 6.49 12.86 3.40
N THR A 96 7.34 11.83 3.45
CA THR A 96 7.64 10.96 2.31
C THR A 96 6.39 10.23 1.80
N TRP A 97 5.49 9.80 2.69
CA TRP A 97 4.21 9.20 2.36
C TRP A 97 3.26 10.19 1.68
N MET A 98 3.14 11.41 2.21
CA MET A 98 2.30 12.43 1.61
C MET A 98 2.74 12.75 0.18
N ILE A 99 4.04 12.88 -0.05
CA ILE A 99 4.62 13.11 -1.38
C ILE A 99 4.30 11.91 -2.29
N TYR A 100 4.55 10.69 -1.83
CA TYR A 100 4.31 9.47 -2.61
C TYR A 100 2.83 9.31 -2.98
N TRP A 101 1.91 9.42 -2.01
CA TRP A 101 0.47 9.27 -2.29
C TRP A 101 -0.03 10.28 -3.31
N CYS A 102 0.41 11.53 -3.21
CA CYS A 102 -0.01 12.56 -4.15
C CYS A 102 0.58 12.33 -5.55
N LEU A 103 1.88 12.03 -5.65
CA LEU A 103 2.51 11.73 -6.94
C LEU A 103 1.90 10.48 -7.58
N HIS A 104 1.71 9.42 -6.81
CA HIS A 104 1.15 8.17 -7.32
C HIS A 104 -0.30 8.33 -7.78
N GLY A 105 -1.12 9.06 -7.02
CA GLY A 105 -2.48 9.38 -7.45
C GLY A 105 -2.52 10.19 -8.75
N LEU A 106 -1.64 11.18 -8.89
CA LEU A 106 -1.51 11.96 -10.13
C LEU A 106 -1.00 11.10 -11.30
N ASP A 107 -0.04 10.21 -11.06
CA ASP A 107 0.50 9.29 -12.06
C ASP A 107 -0.59 8.33 -12.60
N LEU A 108 -1.35 7.69 -11.71
CA LEU A 108 -2.46 6.81 -12.07
C LEU A 108 -3.55 7.50 -12.90
N MET A 109 -3.76 8.80 -12.70
CA MET A 109 -4.69 9.61 -13.49
C MET A 109 -4.07 10.15 -14.78
N GLY A 110 -2.78 9.93 -15.05
CA GLY A 110 -2.05 10.53 -16.16
C GLY A 110 -1.91 12.06 -16.04
N ARG A 111 -1.85 12.58 -14.82
CA ARG A 111 -1.86 14.00 -14.48
C ARG A 111 -0.60 14.47 -13.73
N LEU A 112 0.51 13.74 -13.87
CA LEU A 112 1.78 14.19 -13.29
C LEU A 112 2.17 15.56 -13.84
N PRO A 113 2.48 16.55 -12.98
CA PRO A 113 2.83 17.88 -13.44
C PRO A 113 4.18 17.87 -14.16
N ASN A 114 4.18 18.41 -15.38
CA ASN A 114 5.41 18.66 -16.15
C ASN A 114 6.02 20.03 -15.77
N ASP A 115 6.29 20.20 -14.47
CA ASP A 115 6.86 21.40 -13.86
C ASP A 115 8.20 21.07 -13.23
N THR A 116 9.28 21.52 -13.87
CA THR A 116 10.66 21.24 -13.45
C THR A 116 10.98 21.84 -12.07
N GLU A 117 10.43 23.01 -11.73
CA GLU A 117 10.64 23.65 -10.43
C GLU A 117 9.98 22.84 -9.32
N LEU A 118 8.71 22.41 -9.51
CA LEU A 118 8.00 21.55 -8.58
C LEU A 118 8.73 20.23 -8.38
N GLN A 119 9.17 19.58 -9.48
CA GLN A 119 9.92 18.33 -9.42
C GLN A 119 11.23 18.50 -8.63
N THR A 120 11.98 19.56 -8.89
CA THR A 120 13.26 19.85 -8.19
C THR A 120 13.03 20.03 -6.70
N ARG A 121 12.09 20.89 -6.30
CA ARG A 121 11.76 21.10 -4.87
C ARG A 121 11.28 19.82 -4.18
N THR A 122 10.55 18.99 -4.92
CA THR A 122 10.06 17.69 -4.37
C THR A 122 11.24 16.75 -4.12
N VAL A 123 12.19 16.66 -5.05
CA VAL A 123 13.41 15.86 -4.89
C VAL A 123 14.25 16.38 -3.72
N GLU A 124 14.50 17.69 -3.63
CA GLU A 124 15.18 18.32 -2.50
C GLU A 124 14.51 18.02 -1.15
N SER A 125 13.20 18.06 -1.12
CA SER A 125 12.43 17.72 0.10
C SER A 125 12.57 16.25 0.50
N LEU A 126 12.67 15.33 -0.47
CA LEU A 126 12.95 13.92 -0.20
C LEU A 126 14.40 13.70 0.22
N GLU A 127 15.37 14.40 -0.40
CA GLU A 127 16.79 14.33 -0.02
C GLU A 127 17.01 14.74 1.43
N LEU A 128 16.32 15.78 1.91
CA LEU A 128 16.36 16.20 3.32
C LEU A 128 15.82 15.13 4.29
N CYS A 129 15.02 14.18 3.80
CA CYS A 129 14.53 13.06 4.62
C CYS A 129 15.52 11.89 4.68
N PHE A 130 16.59 11.90 3.89
CA PHE A 130 17.61 10.86 3.94
C PHE A 130 18.51 11.05 5.17
N THR A 131 18.61 10.01 5.98
CA THR A 131 19.41 10.04 7.21
C THR A 131 20.49 8.95 7.15
N PRO A 132 21.79 9.33 7.19
CA PRO A 132 22.87 8.37 7.35
C PRO A 132 22.74 7.58 8.65
N CYS A 133 22.96 6.28 8.56
CA CYS A 133 22.88 5.36 9.69
C CYS A 133 23.94 4.26 9.50
N PRO A 134 25.23 4.54 9.75
CA PRO A 134 26.31 3.57 9.57
C PRO A 134 26.08 2.27 10.33
N VAL A 135 26.49 1.14 9.76
CA VAL A 135 26.23 -0.19 10.29
C VAL A 135 27.54 -0.99 10.39
N LEU A 136 27.66 -1.76 11.47
CA LEU A 136 28.76 -2.71 11.65
C LEU A 136 28.33 -4.10 11.22
N PHE A 137 29.10 -4.72 10.33
CA PHE A 137 28.94 -6.12 9.94
C PHE A 137 30.13 -6.97 10.36
N SER A 138 29.92 -8.29 10.51
CA SER A 138 31.04 -9.20 10.69
C SER A 138 31.86 -9.35 9.39
N PRO A 139 33.17 -9.57 9.45
CA PRO A 139 34.04 -9.65 8.27
C PRO A 139 33.61 -10.70 7.23
N ASP A 140 33.14 -11.85 7.69
CA ASP A 140 32.65 -12.94 6.85
C ASP A 140 31.41 -12.54 6.00
N ILE A 141 30.63 -11.58 6.48
CA ILE A 141 29.49 -11.04 5.73
C ILE A 141 29.99 -10.05 4.66
N ILE A 142 30.91 -9.16 5.04
CA ILE A 142 31.49 -8.15 4.15
C ILE A 142 32.19 -8.82 2.99
N ASP A 143 33.04 -9.82 3.25
CA ASP A 143 33.85 -10.49 2.24
C ASP A 143 33.02 -11.25 1.19
N ASN A 144 31.79 -11.61 1.50
CA ASN A 144 30.89 -12.33 0.60
C ASN A 144 29.91 -11.42 -0.17
N ASP A 145 29.94 -10.11 0.05
CA ASP A 145 29.04 -9.15 -0.62
C ASP A 145 29.85 -7.95 -1.17
N SER A 146 29.89 -7.83 -2.49
CA SER A 146 30.67 -6.78 -3.16
C SER A 146 30.22 -5.37 -2.80
N ILE A 147 28.89 -5.16 -2.61
CA ILE A 147 28.37 -3.84 -2.26
C ILE A 147 28.76 -3.47 -0.82
N LEU A 148 28.70 -4.43 0.11
CA LEU A 148 29.17 -4.21 1.49
C LEU A 148 30.66 -3.86 1.52
N ASN A 149 31.46 -4.58 0.76
CA ASN A 149 32.91 -4.37 0.67
C ASN A 149 33.24 -2.95 0.12
N GLU A 150 32.54 -2.52 -0.92
CA GLU A 150 32.68 -1.16 -1.47
C GLU A 150 32.14 -0.06 -0.52
N SER A 151 31.26 -0.41 0.40
CA SER A 151 30.61 0.53 1.33
C SER A 151 31.39 0.75 2.63
N ILE A 152 32.54 0.10 2.82
CA ILE A 152 33.36 0.24 4.04
C ILE A 152 33.73 1.71 4.25
N ALA A 153 33.46 2.22 5.46
CA ALA A 153 33.82 3.57 5.84
C ALA A 153 35.35 3.75 5.93
N ALA A 154 35.85 4.90 5.49
CA ALA A 154 37.27 5.20 5.51
C ALA A 154 37.85 5.09 6.93
N GLY A 155 38.89 4.27 7.08
CA GLY A 155 39.57 4.03 8.37
C GLY A 155 38.90 3.00 9.29
N SER A 156 37.78 2.41 8.89
CA SER A 156 37.11 1.30 9.58
C SER A 156 37.39 -0.03 8.90
N LYS A 157 37.32 -1.12 9.67
CA LYS A 157 37.42 -2.48 9.12
C LYS A 157 36.04 -3.10 8.85
N ASN A 158 35.02 -2.69 9.59
CA ASN A 158 33.73 -3.36 9.62
C ASN A 158 32.53 -2.39 9.57
N GLU A 159 32.77 -1.09 9.67
CA GLU A 159 31.71 -0.09 9.59
C GLU A 159 31.45 0.25 8.12
N CYS A 160 30.25 0.02 7.66
CA CYS A 160 29.81 0.35 6.32
C CYS A 160 28.96 1.63 6.33
N LYS A 161 29.10 2.44 5.28
CA LYS A 161 28.18 3.54 5.02
C LYS A 161 26.80 2.95 4.76
N ALA A 162 25.83 3.50 5.43
CA ALA A 162 24.44 3.07 5.33
C ALA A 162 23.51 4.23 5.63
N GLY A 163 22.27 4.14 5.19
CA GLY A 163 21.26 5.14 5.47
C GLY A 163 19.93 4.76 4.84
N GLY A 164 18.90 5.47 5.24
CA GLY A 164 17.56 5.33 4.69
C GLY A 164 16.77 6.61 4.87
N PHE A 165 15.53 6.63 4.41
CA PHE A 165 14.69 7.81 4.53
C PHE A 165 13.85 7.74 5.81
N GLY A 166 13.88 8.81 6.59
CA GLY A 166 12.94 9.06 7.67
C GLY A 166 11.62 9.63 7.17
N GLY A 167 10.69 9.90 8.07
CA GLY A 167 9.42 10.54 7.75
C GLY A 167 9.52 12.05 7.52
N GLY A 168 10.63 12.66 7.93
CA GLY A 168 10.99 14.06 7.77
C GLY A 168 12.47 14.26 7.98
N GLN A 169 12.92 15.52 7.90
CA GLN A 169 14.32 15.89 8.09
C GLN A 169 14.79 15.50 9.51
N ASP A 170 16.01 14.97 9.59
CA ASP A 170 16.68 14.53 10.83
C ASP A 170 15.91 13.44 11.63
N GLN A 171 14.93 12.79 11.00
CA GLN A 171 14.23 11.66 11.59
C GLN A 171 14.92 10.34 11.26
N MET A 172 14.73 9.36 12.16
CA MET A 172 15.30 8.01 12.03
C MET A 172 14.88 7.34 10.71
N PRO A 173 15.80 6.65 10.01
CA PRO A 173 15.46 5.83 8.85
C PRO A 173 14.45 4.74 9.22
N HIS A 174 13.45 4.54 8.39
CA HIS A 174 12.39 3.56 8.60
C HIS A 174 12.02 2.88 7.28
N ALA A 175 11.76 1.56 7.27
CA ALA A 175 11.51 0.79 6.06
C ALA A 175 10.32 1.34 5.26
N ALA A 176 9.25 1.75 5.93
CA ALA A 176 8.06 2.27 5.28
C ALA A 176 8.27 3.65 4.66
N THR A 177 8.99 4.56 5.31
CA THR A 177 9.32 5.89 4.77
C THR A 177 10.39 5.82 3.69
N THR A 178 11.33 4.88 3.78
CA THR A 178 12.28 4.56 2.71
C THR A 178 11.55 4.03 1.47
N TYR A 179 10.62 3.10 1.65
CA TYR A 179 9.75 2.63 0.56
C TYR A 179 9.01 3.79 -0.11
N ALA A 180 8.34 4.64 0.65
CA ALA A 180 7.58 5.77 0.13
C ALA A 180 8.48 6.76 -0.65
N ALA A 181 9.67 7.08 -0.12
CA ALA A 181 10.62 7.97 -0.78
C ALA A 181 11.16 7.39 -2.09
N VAL A 182 11.55 6.11 -2.10
CA VAL A 182 12.07 5.44 -3.30
C VAL A 182 10.99 5.35 -4.38
N LEU A 183 9.74 5.05 -4.03
CA LEU A 183 8.64 5.02 -4.99
C LEU A 183 8.35 6.43 -5.56
N ALA A 184 8.30 7.45 -4.71
CA ALA A 184 8.13 8.84 -5.15
C ALA A 184 9.22 9.28 -6.12
N LEU A 185 10.48 9.00 -5.79
CA LEU A 185 11.62 9.27 -6.66
C LEU A 185 11.56 8.48 -7.97
N SER A 186 11.11 7.21 -7.92
CA SER A 186 10.98 6.37 -9.11
C SER A 186 9.90 6.89 -10.07
N ILE A 187 8.79 7.41 -9.56
CA ILE A 187 7.76 8.08 -10.37
C ILE A 187 8.36 9.31 -11.06
N LEU A 188 9.10 10.15 -10.33
CA LEU A 188 9.73 11.35 -10.88
C LEU A 188 10.89 11.05 -11.85
N ALA A 189 11.59 9.92 -11.68
CA ALA A 189 12.76 9.57 -12.48
C ALA A 189 12.49 9.46 -13.99
N SER A 190 11.22 9.27 -14.39
CA SER A 190 10.81 9.27 -15.80
C SER A 190 10.98 10.63 -16.49
N SER A 191 10.97 11.73 -15.72
CA SER A 191 11.04 13.11 -16.21
C SER A 191 12.06 14.00 -15.50
N SER A 192 12.68 13.52 -14.40
CA SER A 192 13.60 14.29 -13.56
C SER A 192 14.96 13.62 -13.40
N ASN A 193 16.00 14.22 -13.97
CA ASN A 193 17.38 13.76 -13.81
C ASN A 193 17.88 13.88 -12.36
N SER A 194 17.37 14.82 -11.56
CA SER A 194 17.73 14.95 -10.14
C SER A 194 17.18 13.78 -9.31
N ALA A 195 15.97 13.32 -9.60
CA ALA A 195 15.40 12.13 -8.96
C ALA A 195 16.22 10.87 -9.28
N LEU A 196 16.57 10.67 -10.55
CA LEU A 196 17.41 9.55 -10.97
C LEU A 196 18.79 9.58 -10.31
N ARG A 197 19.40 10.78 -10.21
CA ARG A 197 20.69 10.96 -9.54
C ARG A 197 20.58 10.60 -8.06
N LEU A 198 19.60 11.16 -7.34
CA LEU A 198 19.44 10.87 -5.92
C LEU A 198 19.22 9.36 -5.66
N LEU A 199 18.41 8.68 -6.48
CA LEU A 199 18.26 7.21 -6.39
C LEU A 199 19.58 6.48 -6.57
N SER A 200 20.42 6.92 -7.52
CA SER A 200 21.74 6.35 -7.76
C SER A 200 22.69 6.57 -6.58
N ASP A 201 22.69 7.78 -6.03
CA ASP A 201 23.62 8.19 -4.96
C ASP A 201 23.33 7.45 -3.65
N VAL A 202 22.04 7.25 -3.31
CA VAL A 202 21.64 6.56 -2.06
C VAL A 202 21.52 5.04 -2.19
N ARG A 203 21.62 4.48 -3.38
CA ARG A 203 21.35 3.07 -3.68
C ARG A 203 22.09 2.10 -2.78
N ASN A 204 23.39 2.27 -2.67
CA ASN A 204 24.24 1.37 -1.88
C ASN A 204 24.02 1.58 -0.38
N ASP A 205 23.87 2.80 0.08
CA ASP A 205 23.62 3.11 1.49
C ASP A 205 22.28 2.52 1.95
N VAL A 206 21.22 2.61 1.12
CA VAL A 206 19.91 2.00 1.37
C VAL A 206 20.03 0.47 1.43
N TYR A 207 20.79 -0.15 0.51
CA TYR A 207 21.01 -1.59 0.51
C TYR A 207 21.65 -2.06 1.82
N VAL A 208 22.75 -1.44 2.21
CA VAL A 208 23.52 -1.77 3.41
C VAL A 208 22.62 -1.63 4.67
N TRP A 209 21.87 -0.54 4.74
CA TRP A 209 20.95 -0.31 5.84
C TRP A 209 19.84 -1.36 5.88
N MET A 210 19.20 -1.68 4.74
CA MET A 210 18.16 -2.70 4.69
C MET A 210 18.68 -4.09 5.11
N LEU A 211 19.90 -4.46 4.70
CA LEU A 211 20.51 -5.71 5.13
C LEU A 211 20.67 -5.81 6.65
N SER A 212 20.93 -4.69 7.33
CA SER A 212 21.05 -4.65 8.78
C SER A 212 19.73 -4.83 9.53
N LEU A 213 18.59 -4.66 8.84
CA LEU A 213 17.26 -4.88 9.39
C LEU A 213 16.80 -6.34 9.30
N ILE A 214 17.48 -7.18 8.50
CA ILE A 214 17.09 -8.55 8.24
C ILE A 214 17.72 -9.49 9.28
N ASP A 215 16.88 -10.21 10.00
CA ASP A 215 17.31 -11.35 10.79
C ASP A 215 17.69 -12.50 9.85
N ARG A 216 18.94 -12.94 9.89
CA ARG A 216 19.50 -13.91 8.92
C ARG A 216 19.04 -15.34 9.15
N GLU A 217 18.60 -15.67 10.36
CA GLU A 217 18.13 -17.02 10.71
C GLU A 217 16.66 -17.18 10.31
N THR A 218 15.83 -16.21 10.64
CA THR A 218 14.38 -16.28 10.46
C THR A 218 13.90 -15.65 9.15
N GLY A 219 14.66 -14.70 8.58
CA GLY A 219 14.25 -13.86 7.47
C GLY A 219 13.27 -12.75 7.85
N ALA A 220 13.01 -12.58 9.14
CA ALA A 220 12.18 -11.50 9.65
C ALA A 220 12.86 -10.14 9.41
N VAL A 221 12.09 -9.12 9.08
CA VAL A 221 12.60 -7.77 8.80
C VAL A 221 12.04 -6.80 9.82
N ARG A 222 12.92 -5.99 10.42
CA ARG A 222 12.53 -4.88 11.31
C ARG A 222 12.14 -3.65 10.50
N MET A 223 11.21 -2.87 11.00
CA MET A 223 10.86 -1.58 10.39
C MET A 223 11.99 -0.54 10.51
N HIS A 224 12.74 -0.58 11.61
CA HIS A 224 13.94 0.20 11.89
C HIS A 224 14.79 -0.56 12.93
N HIS A 225 15.99 -0.09 13.25
CA HIS A 225 16.79 -0.67 14.31
C HIS A 225 15.98 -0.63 15.63
N ASP A 226 15.92 -1.76 16.32
CA ASP A 226 15.14 -1.98 17.53
C ASP A 226 13.62 -1.81 17.40
N GLY A 227 13.12 -1.75 16.13
CA GLY A 227 11.70 -1.62 15.83
C GLY A 227 10.96 -2.94 15.72
N GLU A 228 9.66 -2.81 15.44
CA GLU A 228 8.76 -3.94 15.24
C GLU A 228 9.14 -4.78 14.02
N ILE A 229 8.73 -6.03 14.06
CA ILE A 229 8.90 -7.01 12.98
C ILE A 229 7.53 -7.39 12.47
N ASP A 230 7.27 -7.20 11.18
CA ASP A 230 6.10 -7.74 10.51
C ASP A 230 6.27 -7.80 8.99
N VAL A 231 5.31 -8.43 8.30
CA VAL A 231 5.35 -8.63 6.83
C VAL A 231 5.37 -7.31 6.03
N ARG A 232 4.97 -6.16 6.60
CA ARG A 232 5.05 -4.86 5.91
C ARG A 232 6.50 -4.48 5.66
N ALA A 233 7.39 -4.73 6.64
CA ALA A 233 8.82 -4.48 6.49
C ALA A 233 9.41 -5.34 5.37
N THR A 234 9.06 -6.62 5.31
CA THR A 234 9.48 -7.51 4.22
C THR A 234 9.01 -7.01 2.86
N TYR A 235 7.75 -6.56 2.76
CA TYR A 235 7.24 -5.97 1.52
C TYR A 235 8.01 -4.71 1.11
N CYS A 236 8.26 -3.80 2.04
CA CYS A 236 9.02 -2.58 1.77
C CYS A 236 10.43 -2.89 1.25
N VAL A 237 11.14 -3.82 1.91
CA VAL A 237 12.48 -4.25 1.48
C VAL A 237 12.43 -4.93 0.10
N ALA A 238 11.48 -5.84 -0.14
CA ALA A 238 11.34 -6.52 -1.43
C ALA A 238 11.06 -5.53 -2.57
N ALA A 239 10.16 -4.57 -2.36
CA ALA A 239 9.81 -3.55 -3.35
C ALA A 239 10.98 -2.61 -3.66
N VAL A 240 11.64 -2.06 -2.63
CA VAL A 240 12.82 -1.20 -2.79
C VAL A 240 13.95 -1.95 -3.50
N SER A 241 14.19 -3.20 -3.10
CA SER A 241 15.24 -4.03 -3.72
C SER A 241 14.97 -4.29 -5.19
N LYS A 242 13.71 -4.52 -5.57
CA LYS A 242 13.31 -4.72 -6.96
C LYS A 242 13.50 -3.45 -7.79
N LEU A 243 13.07 -2.30 -7.27
CA LEU A 243 13.18 -1.00 -7.95
C LEU A 243 14.62 -0.57 -8.15
N LEU A 244 15.47 -0.76 -7.13
CA LEU A 244 16.88 -0.37 -7.15
C LEU A 244 17.81 -1.48 -7.68
N ASN A 245 17.26 -2.61 -8.12
CA ASN A 245 18.01 -3.80 -8.56
C ASN A 245 19.10 -4.21 -7.55
N LEU A 246 18.66 -4.51 -6.31
CA LEU A 246 19.54 -4.88 -5.19
C LEU A 246 19.47 -6.40 -4.93
N PRO A 247 20.60 -7.06 -4.59
CA PRO A 247 20.68 -8.50 -4.43
C PRO A 247 20.28 -8.93 -3.01
N VAL A 248 18.98 -8.99 -2.70
CA VAL A 248 18.51 -9.53 -1.42
C VAL A 248 18.22 -11.03 -1.51
N SER A 249 18.44 -11.76 -0.40
CA SER A 249 18.13 -13.19 -0.32
C SER A 249 16.63 -13.44 -0.34
N SER A 250 16.09 -13.84 -1.49
CA SER A 250 14.66 -14.09 -1.66
C SER A 250 14.15 -15.27 -0.81
N THR A 251 14.95 -16.35 -0.69
CA THR A 251 14.54 -17.55 0.06
C THR A 251 14.34 -17.27 1.55
N THR A 252 15.29 -16.56 2.17
CA THR A 252 15.23 -16.27 3.60
C THR A 252 14.04 -15.38 3.95
N LEU A 253 13.83 -14.29 3.20
CA LEU A 253 12.68 -13.40 3.37
C LEU A 253 11.34 -14.11 3.14
N ALA A 254 11.27 -14.95 2.10
CA ALA A 254 10.05 -15.71 1.80
C ALA A 254 9.67 -16.69 2.91
N ASN A 255 10.64 -17.29 3.61
CA ASN A 255 10.37 -18.23 4.71
C ASN A 255 9.64 -17.54 5.88
N PHE A 256 10.04 -16.33 6.25
CA PHE A 256 9.32 -15.55 7.27
C PHE A 256 7.89 -15.25 6.82
N VAL A 257 7.70 -14.74 5.60
CA VAL A 257 6.36 -14.42 5.10
C VAL A 257 5.46 -15.65 5.08
N LYS A 258 5.96 -16.81 4.65
CA LYS A 258 5.21 -18.09 4.67
C LYS A 258 4.73 -18.45 6.07
N SER A 259 5.55 -18.25 7.09
CA SER A 259 5.19 -18.57 8.48
C SER A 259 4.04 -17.71 9.02
N CYS A 260 3.76 -16.57 8.36
CA CYS A 260 2.66 -15.66 8.71
C CYS A 260 1.32 -16.03 8.06
N GLN A 261 1.26 -17.06 7.18
CA GLN A 261 -0.02 -17.54 6.63
C GLN A 261 -0.83 -18.20 7.74
N THR A 262 -2.08 -17.76 7.88
CA THR A 262 -2.96 -18.24 8.95
C THR A 262 -3.82 -19.42 8.48
N TRP A 263 -4.41 -20.13 9.43
CA TRP A 263 -5.37 -21.20 9.15
C TRP A 263 -6.63 -20.71 8.39
N GLU A 264 -6.97 -19.40 8.51
CA GLU A 264 -8.06 -18.80 7.76
C GLU A 264 -7.77 -18.66 6.26
N GLY A 265 -6.51 -18.72 5.87
CA GLY A 265 -6.00 -18.59 4.50
C GLY A 265 -5.36 -17.25 4.18
N GLY A 266 -5.67 -16.16 4.91
CA GLY A 266 -4.98 -14.88 4.78
C GLY A 266 -3.65 -14.85 5.53
N PHE A 267 -3.06 -13.67 5.64
CA PHE A 267 -1.79 -13.46 6.34
C PHE A 267 -1.95 -12.50 7.51
N ALA A 268 -1.26 -12.82 8.59
CA ALA A 268 -1.04 -11.92 9.72
C ALA A 268 0.25 -11.12 9.57
N GLY A 269 0.50 -10.15 10.45
CA GLY A 269 1.75 -9.41 10.49
C GLY A 269 2.93 -10.26 10.94
N GLU A 270 2.68 -11.16 11.87
CA GLU A 270 3.63 -12.10 12.46
C GLU A 270 2.99 -13.48 12.66
N PRO A 271 3.78 -14.56 12.84
CA PRO A 271 3.23 -15.89 13.04
C PRO A 271 2.31 -15.98 14.25
N GLY A 272 1.14 -16.61 14.07
CA GLY A 272 0.18 -16.85 15.15
C GLY A 272 -0.83 -15.70 15.40
N ALA A 273 -0.69 -14.56 14.73
CA ALA A 273 -1.65 -13.46 14.80
C ALA A 273 -2.82 -13.65 13.82
N GLU A 274 -3.85 -12.76 13.89
CA GLU A 274 -5.05 -12.79 13.05
C GLU A 274 -4.76 -12.34 11.62
N ALA A 275 -5.38 -13.00 10.63
CA ALA A 275 -5.31 -12.60 9.22
C ALA A 275 -5.93 -11.20 9.01
N HIS A 276 -5.23 -10.34 8.26
CA HIS A 276 -5.64 -8.97 8.01
C HIS A 276 -5.33 -8.56 6.57
N GLY A 277 -6.21 -7.77 5.93
CA GLY A 277 -6.10 -7.40 4.52
C GLY A 277 -4.82 -6.69 4.14
N GLY A 278 -4.37 -5.73 4.95
CA GLY A 278 -3.12 -5.03 4.71
C GLY A 278 -1.90 -5.95 4.80
N TYR A 279 -1.85 -6.83 5.80
CA TYR A 279 -0.77 -7.83 5.91
C TYR A 279 -0.85 -8.88 4.81
N THR A 280 -2.06 -9.29 4.42
CA THR A 280 -2.25 -10.24 3.30
C THR A 280 -1.73 -9.66 1.99
N PHE A 281 -2.02 -8.38 1.69
CA PHE A 281 -1.44 -7.70 0.53
C PHE A 281 0.09 -7.67 0.60
N CYS A 282 0.64 -7.19 1.71
CA CYS A 282 2.09 -7.10 1.87
C CYS A 282 2.78 -8.46 1.72
N ALA A 283 2.20 -9.51 2.28
CA ALA A 283 2.73 -10.87 2.16
C ALA A 283 2.70 -11.39 0.72
N VAL A 284 1.54 -11.30 0.06
CA VAL A 284 1.36 -11.77 -1.33
C VAL A 284 2.25 -10.97 -2.29
N ALA A 285 2.28 -9.65 -2.15
CA ALA A 285 3.11 -8.78 -2.98
C ALA A 285 4.61 -9.00 -2.75
N ALA A 286 5.04 -9.19 -1.49
CA ALA A 286 6.43 -9.53 -1.19
C ALA A 286 6.83 -10.87 -1.83
N LEU A 287 6.01 -11.90 -1.71
CA LEU A 287 6.27 -13.22 -2.31
C LEU A 287 6.31 -13.15 -3.84
N GLU A 288 5.44 -12.36 -4.47
CA GLU A 288 5.49 -12.13 -5.92
C GLU A 288 6.80 -11.46 -6.34
N LEU A 289 7.20 -10.38 -5.66
CA LEU A 289 8.46 -9.66 -5.95
C LEU A 289 9.71 -10.53 -5.73
N LEU A 290 9.65 -11.45 -4.78
CA LEU A 290 10.71 -12.40 -4.46
C LEU A 290 10.69 -13.66 -5.36
N GLY A 291 9.69 -13.81 -6.24
CA GLY A 291 9.53 -15.01 -7.08
C GLY A 291 9.17 -16.26 -6.29
N ALA A 292 8.51 -16.12 -5.15
CA ALA A 292 8.19 -17.20 -4.20
C ALA A 292 6.68 -17.41 -3.98
N LEU A 293 5.82 -16.80 -4.78
CA LEU A 293 4.36 -16.85 -4.59
C LEU A 293 3.79 -18.28 -4.67
N ASP A 294 4.40 -19.16 -5.45
CA ASP A 294 3.96 -20.56 -5.58
C ASP A 294 4.32 -21.43 -4.36
N THR A 295 5.01 -20.88 -3.37
CA THR A 295 5.38 -21.58 -2.14
C THR A 295 4.30 -21.57 -1.05
N ILE A 296 3.19 -20.89 -1.27
CA ILE A 296 2.06 -20.75 -0.33
C ILE A 296 0.78 -21.39 -0.88
N ASP A 297 -0.22 -21.59 -0.01
CA ASP A 297 -1.55 -21.99 -0.45
C ASP A 297 -2.33 -20.81 -1.03
N ARG A 298 -2.12 -20.55 -2.33
CA ARG A 298 -2.83 -19.49 -3.08
C ARG A 298 -4.36 -19.70 -3.10
N SER A 299 -4.84 -20.95 -3.05
CA SER A 299 -6.27 -21.24 -3.02
C SER A 299 -6.92 -20.78 -1.72
N ALA A 300 -6.25 -21.04 -0.58
CA ALA A 300 -6.68 -20.55 0.70
C ALA A 300 -6.69 -19.01 0.76
N VAL A 301 -5.67 -18.36 0.22
CA VAL A 301 -5.60 -16.89 0.11
C VAL A 301 -6.79 -16.34 -0.67
N ARG A 302 -7.05 -16.85 -1.87
CA ARG A 302 -8.19 -16.42 -2.70
C ARG A 302 -9.51 -16.62 -1.99
N SER A 303 -9.69 -17.78 -1.34
CA SER A 303 -10.90 -18.10 -0.59
C SER A 303 -11.12 -17.16 0.59
N TRP A 304 -10.05 -16.76 1.30
CA TRP A 304 -10.13 -15.79 2.38
C TRP A 304 -10.48 -14.40 1.87
N LEU A 305 -9.82 -13.94 0.81
CA LEU A 305 -10.06 -12.63 0.18
C LEU A 305 -11.49 -12.51 -0.37
N ALA A 306 -12.00 -13.56 -1.04
CA ALA A 306 -13.36 -13.57 -1.60
C ALA A 306 -14.44 -13.38 -0.53
N ARG A 307 -14.18 -13.79 0.70
CA ARG A 307 -15.10 -13.59 1.84
C ARG A 307 -15.03 -12.21 2.48
N ARG A 308 -14.15 -11.33 1.99
CA ARG A 308 -13.96 -9.97 2.54
C ARG A 308 -14.85 -8.92 1.89
N GLN A 309 -15.34 -9.15 0.67
CA GLN A 309 -16.32 -8.23 0.08
C GLN A 309 -17.68 -8.43 0.73
N MET A 310 -18.21 -7.38 1.31
CA MET A 310 -19.49 -7.39 1.98
C MET A 310 -20.62 -7.13 0.97
N SER A 311 -21.68 -7.94 1.05
CA SER A 311 -22.78 -7.88 0.08
C SER A 311 -23.70 -6.68 0.27
N PHE A 312 -23.71 -6.08 1.44
CA PHE A 312 -24.53 -4.92 1.75
C PHE A 312 -23.89 -3.63 1.22
N GLU A 313 -22.66 -3.34 1.61
CA GLU A 313 -21.97 -2.11 1.23
C GLU A 313 -21.27 -2.21 -0.15
N GLY A 314 -20.85 -3.41 -0.53
CA GLY A 314 -20.03 -3.64 -1.73
C GLY A 314 -18.54 -3.46 -1.53
N GLY A 315 -18.12 -2.85 -0.43
CA GLY A 315 -16.73 -2.67 -0.04
C GLY A 315 -16.11 -3.90 0.62
N PHE A 316 -14.82 -3.81 0.95
CA PHE A 316 -14.11 -4.89 1.64
C PHE A 316 -13.94 -4.62 3.14
N SER A 317 -14.14 -5.66 3.96
CA SER A 317 -13.72 -5.68 5.35
C SER A 317 -12.25 -6.07 5.48
N GLY A 318 -11.52 -5.49 6.44
CA GLY A 318 -10.09 -5.77 6.63
C GLY A 318 -9.80 -7.12 7.25
N ARG A 319 -10.74 -7.67 8.00
CA ARG A 319 -10.67 -8.97 8.68
C ARG A 319 -12.07 -9.43 9.08
N THR A 320 -12.16 -10.64 9.59
CA THR A 320 -13.44 -11.25 10.01
C THR A 320 -14.14 -10.38 11.06
N ASN A 321 -15.45 -10.20 10.93
CA ASN A 321 -16.31 -9.46 11.86
C ASN A 321 -15.92 -7.97 12.05
N LYS A 322 -15.43 -7.33 11.00
CA LYS A 322 -15.16 -5.89 10.99
C LYS A 322 -15.91 -5.20 9.86
N LEU A 323 -16.17 -3.93 10.05
CA LEU A 323 -16.79 -3.08 9.04
C LEU A 323 -15.89 -2.92 7.82
N VAL A 324 -16.49 -2.51 6.71
CA VAL A 324 -15.80 -2.15 5.47
C VAL A 324 -15.04 -0.83 5.67
N ASP A 325 -13.96 -0.67 4.89
CA ASP A 325 -13.18 0.56 4.82
C ASP A 325 -12.62 0.72 3.41
N GLY A 326 -12.61 1.94 2.89
CA GLY A 326 -12.19 2.25 1.52
C GLY A 326 -10.75 1.82 1.19
N CYS A 327 -9.85 1.83 2.18
CA CYS A 327 -8.46 1.41 1.97
C CYS A 327 -8.34 -0.07 1.57
N TYR A 328 -9.28 -0.92 1.97
CA TYR A 328 -9.27 -2.34 1.61
C TYR A 328 -9.64 -2.59 0.14
N SER A 329 -10.20 -1.63 -0.54
CA SER A 329 -10.38 -1.69 -2.00
C SER A 329 -9.04 -1.91 -2.70
N PHE A 330 -7.98 -1.25 -2.24
CA PHE A 330 -6.61 -1.48 -2.70
C PHE A 330 -6.04 -2.78 -2.12
N TRP A 331 -6.05 -2.95 -0.79
CA TRP A 331 -5.36 -4.07 -0.15
C TRP A 331 -5.90 -5.44 -0.61
N GLN A 332 -7.21 -5.66 -0.50
CA GLN A 332 -7.82 -6.92 -0.91
C GLN A 332 -7.93 -7.07 -2.42
N GLY A 333 -8.29 -6.00 -3.13
CA GLY A 333 -8.40 -6.03 -4.58
C GLY A 333 -7.07 -6.39 -5.24
N SER A 334 -5.98 -5.73 -4.85
CA SER A 334 -4.64 -6.01 -5.37
C SER A 334 -4.12 -7.39 -4.96
N ALA A 335 -4.32 -7.80 -3.69
CA ALA A 335 -3.94 -9.14 -3.24
C ALA A 335 -4.67 -10.23 -4.02
N MET A 336 -5.96 -10.02 -4.35
CA MET A 336 -6.76 -10.95 -5.15
C MET A 336 -6.19 -11.12 -6.57
N VAL A 337 -5.86 -10.01 -7.23
CA VAL A 337 -5.25 -10.04 -8.57
C VAL A 337 -3.92 -10.78 -8.55
N LEU A 338 -3.03 -10.46 -7.62
CA LEU A 338 -1.73 -11.13 -7.47
C LEU A 338 -1.89 -12.63 -7.18
N ALA A 339 -2.75 -13.00 -6.23
CA ALA A 339 -2.96 -14.40 -5.86
C ALA A 339 -3.62 -15.23 -6.97
N SER A 340 -4.35 -14.60 -7.89
CA SER A 340 -5.04 -15.28 -8.99
C SER A 340 -4.16 -15.49 -10.22
N GLY A 341 -3.21 -14.59 -10.47
CA GLY A 341 -2.40 -14.58 -11.69
C GLY A 341 -3.19 -14.22 -12.96
N GLU A 342 -4.46 -13.84 -12.83
CA GLU A 342 -5.36 -13.48 -13.93
C GLU A 342 -6.09 -12.19 -13.57
N SER A 343 -6.47 -11.42 -14.59
CA SER A 343 -7.24 -10.17 -14.44
C SER A 343 -8.75 -10.41 -14.22
N THR A 344 -9.20 -11.65 -14.14
CA THR A 344 -10.59 -11.99 -13.87
C THR A 344 -10.93 -11.62 -12.43
N ALA A 345 -11.79 -10.64 -12.29
CA ALA A 345 -12.25 -10.16 -11.01
C ALA A 345 -12.94 -11.31 -10.23
N LEU A 346 -12.32 -11.73 -9.15
CA LEU A 346 -12.91 -12.66 -8.18
C LEU A 346 -13.80 -11.93 -7.15
N PHE A 347 -14.16 -10.69 -7.46
CA PHE A 347 -15.03 -9.83 -6.67
C PHE A 347 -15.90 -8.97 -7.59
N ASP A 348 -16.98 -8.43 -7.06
CA ASP A 348 -17.89 -7.56 -7.80
C ASP A 348 -17.31 -6.13 -7.89
N THR A 349 -16.70 -5.83 -9.03
CA THR A 349 -16.08 -4.53 -9.30
C THR A 349 -17.12 -3.41 -9.34
N ALA A 350 -18.32 -3.67 -9.87
CA ALA A 350 -19.36 -2.65 -9.97
C ALA A 350 -19.93 -2.27 -8.59
N MET A 351 -20.02 -3.24 -7.67
CA MET A 351 -20.37 -2.93 -6.28
C MET A 351 -19.26 -2.14 -5.58
N LEU A 352 -18.01 -2.52 -5.81
CA LEU A 352 -16.86 -1.82 -5.22
C LEU A 352 -16.75 -0.37 -5.71
N GLU A 353 -16.90 -0.11 -7.01
CA GLU A 353 -16.90 1.22 -7.60
C GLU A 353 -17.98 2.14 -7.01
N ARG A 354 -19.13 1.56 -6.67
CA ARG A 354 -20.21 2.32 -6.02
C ARG A 354 -19.97 2.60 -4.54
N TYR A 355 -19.20 1.75 -3.87
CA TYR A 355 -18.82 1.93 -2.49
C TYR A 355 -17.78 3.05 -2.32
N ILE A 356 -16.80 3.13 -3.23
CA ILE A 356 -15.74 4.15 -3.23
C ILE A 356 -16.29 5.51 -3.69
#